data_af8ccb70223aea9c3914e237016a4cc6
#
_entry.id   af8ccb70223aea9c3914e237016a4cc6
#
_cell.length_a   1.000
_cell.length_b   1.000
_cell.length_c   1.000
_cell.angle_alpha   90.00
_cell.angle_beta   90.00
_cell.angle_gamma   90.00
#
_symmetry.space_group_name_H-M   'P 1'
#
loop_
_entity.id
_entity.type
_entity.pdbx_description
1 polymer ?
#
loop_
_entity_poly.entity_id
_entity_poly.type
_entity_poly.pdbx_seq_one_letter_code
_entity_poly.pdbx_strand_id
1 'polypeptide(L)'
;MPIYMSYKTQADNGSMYNTPNCWAIYCCGKVFKYLKSIGGLEEMHKRNIAKAKVIYDFLDQSKMFKGTVEPEFRSLMNIPFVTGSAELDAEVVAATKAAGYDNLKGHKSVGGLRASVYNAMPIEGAEALGEFLKKFEAEHTK
;
A
#
# COMPACT_ATOMS: atom_id res chain seq x y z
N MET A 1 22.13 15.59 -26.66
CA MET A 1 21.38 14.56 -25.91
C MET A 1 22.08 13.23 -26.13
N PRO A 2 22.31 12.41 -25.09
CA PRO A 2 22.90 11.08 -25.28
C PRO A 2 22.05 10.22 -26.21
N ILE A 3 22.68 9.41 -27.05
CA ILE A 3 22.01 8.59 -28.07
C ILE A 3 20.94 7.66 -27.49
N TYR A 4 21.16 7.14 -26.29
CA TYR A 4 20.24 6.25 -25.59
C TYR A 4 18.90 6.93 -25.21
N MET A 5 18.91 8.25 -25.01
CA MET A 5 17.72 9.05 -24.66
C MET A 5 16.94 9.54 -25.90
N SER A 6 17.36 9.16 -27.10
CA SER A 6 16.66 9.51 -28.34
C SER A 6 15.53 8.51 -28.61
N TYR A 7 14.29 8.97 -28.63
CA TYR A 7 13.16 8.15 -29.06
C TYR A 7 13.30 7.60 -30.48
N LYS A 8 13.91 8.39 -31.38
CA LYS A 8 14.19 7.97 -32.75
C LYS A 8 15.12 6.76 -32.76
N THR A 9 16.18 6.76 -31.96
CA THR A 9 17.09 5.61 -31.84
C THR A 9 16.35 4.35 -31.39
N GLN A 10 15.45 4.48 -30.38
CA GLN A 10 14.68 3.34 -29.91
C GLN A 10 13.69 2.84 -30.97
N ALA A 11 12.98 3.74 -31.64
CA ALA A 11 12.03 3.39 -32.70
C ALA A 11 12.70 2.70 -33.89
N ASP A 12 13.82 3.25 -34.38
CA ASP A 12 14.57 2.68 -35.52
C ASP A 12 15.13 1.27 -35.24
N ASN A 13 15.29 0.91 -33.97
CA ASN A 13 15.80 -0.40 -33.51
C ASN A 13 14.70 -1.30 -32.90
N GLY A 14 13.42 -1.01 -33.13
CA GLY A 14 12.30 -1.81 -32.61
C GLY A 14 12.30 -1.92 -31.09
N SER A 15 12.70 -0.84 -30.38
CA SER A 15 12.87 -0.79 -28.93
C SER A 15 13.95 -1.75 -28.37
N MET A 16 14.85 -2.22 -29.23
CA MET A 16 15.92 -3.17 -28.89
C MET A 16 17.33 -2.62 -29.23
N TYR A 17 17.52 -1.31 -29.04
CA TYR A 17 18.85 -0.71 -29.19
C TYR A 17 19.90 -1.37 -28.27
N ASN A 18 19.47 -1.87 -27.13
CA ASN A 18 20.24 -2.75 -26.25
C ASN A 18 19.38 -3.96 -25.84
N THR A 19 20.01 -5.00 -25.31
CA THR A 19 19.32 -6.17 -24.79
C THR A 19 18.31 -5.79 -23.69
N PRO A 20 17.02 -6.14 -23.80
CA PRO A 20 16.03 -5.85 -22.79
C PRO A 20 16.30 -6.67 -21.53
N ASN A 21 15.76 -6.19 -20.38
CA ASN A 21 15.81 -6.94 -19.12
C ASN A 21 14.87 -8.16 -19.18
N CYS A 22 15.33 -9.24 -19.79
CA CYS A 22 14.55 -10.47 -20.00
C CYS A 22 14.03 -11.07 -18.69
N TRP A 23 14.81 -10.98 -17.60
CA TRP A 23 14.39 -11.48 -16.29
C TRP A 23 13.18 -10.70 -15.74
N ALA A 24 13.22 -9.38 -15.77
CA ALA A 24 12.09 -8.57 -15.30
C ALA A 24 10.83 -8.83 -16.14
N ILE A 25 10.97 -8.92 -17.48
CA ILE A 25 9.86 -9.23 -18.39
C ILE A 25 9.27 -10.62 -18.07
N TYR A 26 10.13 -11.62 -17.84
CA TYR A 26 9.68 -12.96 -17.44
C TYR A 26 8.92 -12.95 -16.13
N CYS A 27 9.43 -12.28 -15.10
CA CYS A 27 8.76 -12.14 -13.80
C CYS A 27 7.39 -11.44 -13.93
N CYS A 28 7.33 -10.33 -14.67
CA CYS A 28 6.04 -9.66 -14.97
C CYS A 28 5.06 -10.61 -15.66
N GLY A 29 5.53 -11.38 -16.64
CA GLY A 29 4.69 -12.37 -17.31
C GLY A 29 4.14 -13.44 -16.35
N LYS A 30 4.91 -13.86 -15.34
CA LYS A 30 4.42 -14.78 -14.29
C LYS A 30 3.35 -14.13 -13.42
N VAL A 31 3.57 -12.88 -13.01
CA VAL A 31 2.58 -12.12 -12.22
C VAL A 31 1.28 -11.95 -13.01
N PHE A 32 1.33 -11.60 -14.30
CA PHE A 32 0.14 -11.47 -15.14
C PHE A 32 -0.61 -12.78 -15.31
N LYS A 33 0.10 -13.90 -15.46
CA LYS A 33 -0.53 -15.24 -15.50
C LYS A 33 -1.23 -15.58 -14.18
N TYR A 34 -0.58 -15.27 -13.06
CA TYR A 34 -1.20 -15.44 -11.73
C TYR A 34 -2.47 -14.59 -11.61
N LEU A 35 -2.39 -13.28 -11.89
CA LEU A 35 -3.56 -12.40 -11.83
C LEU A 35 -4.70 -12.92 -12.71
N LYS A 36 -4.40 -13.37 -13.92
CA LYS A 36 -5.39 -13.95 -14.83
C LYS A 36 -6.01 -15.23 -14.25
N SER A 37 -5.23 -16.08 -13.59
CA SER A 37 -5.71 -17.34 -13.00
C SER A 37 -6.66 -17.16 -11.82
N ILE A 38 -6.57 -16.03 -11.11
CA ILE A 38 -7.43 -15.74 -9.96
C ILE A 38 -8.69 -14.91 -10.33
N GLY A 39 -8.95 -14.67 -11.62
CA GLY A 39 -10.13 -13.93 -12.10
C GLY A 39 -9.82 -12.56 -12.72
N GLY A 40 -8.53 -12.23 -12.91
CA GLY A 40 -8.10 -11.02 -13.61
C GLY A 40 -8.19 -9.74 -12.76
N LEU A 41 -8.24 -8.60 -13.46
CA LEU A 41 -8.23 -7.28 -12.83
C LEU A 41 -9.49 -7.00 -12.02
N GLU A 42 -10.64 -7.47 -12.48
CA GLU A 42 -11.92 -7.27 -11.78
C GLU A 42 -11.92 -7.93 -10.40
N GLU A 43 -11.46 -9.18 -10.34
CA GLU A 43 -11.37 -9.90 -9.06
C GLU A 43 -10.33 -9.27 -8.14
N MET A 44 -9.17 -8.88 -8.67
CA MET A 44 -8.14 -8.19 -7.87
C MET A 44 -8.67 -6.85 -7.34
N HIS A 45 -9.42 -6.10 -8.14
CA HIS A 45 -10.04 -4.85 -7.71
C HIS A 45 -11.04 -5.07 -6.57
N LYS A 46 -11.90 -6.09 -6.65
CA LYS A 46 -12.82 -6.46 -5.56
C LYS A 46 -12.07 -6.78 -4.26
N ARG A 47 -11.00 -7.56 -4.34
CA ARG A 47 -10.15 -7.88 -3.19
C ARG A 47 -9.49 -6.64 -2.58
N ASN A 48 -9.04 -5.72 -3.42
CA ASN A 48 -8.43 -4.47 -2.95
C ASN A 48 -9.45 -3.55 -2.28
N ILE A 49 -10.66 -3.45 -2.82
CA ILE A 49 -11.76 -2.73 -2.16
C ILE A 49 -12.05 -3.33 -0.79
N ALA A 50 -12.19 -4.64 -0.68
CA ALA A 50 -12.48 -5.31 0.58
C ALA A 50 -11.39 -5.03 1.64
N LYS A 51 -10.11 -5.16 1.27
CA LYS A 51 -8.98 -4.86 2.17
C LYS A 51 -8.95 -3.40 2.63
N ALA A 52 -9.06 -2.47 1.68
CA ALA A 52 -9.03 -1.05 2.00
C ALA A 52 -10.21 -0.65 2.88
N LYS A 53 -11.38 -1.23 2.64
CA LYS A 53 -12.59 -0.98 3.42
C LYS A 53 -12.40 -1.33 4.90
N VAL A 54 -11.74 -2.44 5.23
CA VAL A 54 -11.46 -2.82 6.63
C VAL A 54 -10.75 -1.69 7.38
N ILE A 55 -9.72 -1.11 6.77
CA ILE A 55 -8.94 -0.04 7.41
C ILE A 55 -9.72 1.30 7.41
N TYR A 56 -10.35 1.67 6.30
CA TYR A 56 -11.08 2.94 6.23
C TYR A 56 -12.31 2.96 7.13
N ASP A 57 -13.08 1.86 7.21
CA ASP A 57 -14.23 1.76 8.13
C ASP A 57 -13.79 1.96 9.60
N PHE A 58 -12.62 1.46 9.96
CA PHE A 58 -12.05 1.73 11.28
C PHE A 58 -11.66 3.20 11.44
N LEU A 59 -10.89 3.76 10.50
CA LEU A 59 -10.44 5.15 10.59
C LEU A 59 -11.59 6.15 10.64
N ASP A 60 -12.67 5.90 9.91
CA ASP A 60 -13.85 6.76 9.86
C ASP A 60 -14.65 6.75 11.18
N GLN A 61 -14.49 5.73 12.02
CA GLN A 61 -15.16 5.59 13.32
C GLN A 61 -14.23 5.91 14.50
N SER A 62 -12.92 5.89 14.30
CA SER A 62 -11.93 6.10 15.34
C SER A 62 -11.94 7.52 15.87
N LYS A 63 -11.74 7.66 17.17
CA LYS A 63 -11.55 8.96 17.85
C LYS A 63 -10.09 9.37 17.90
N MET A 64 -9.18 8.40 17.83
CA MET A 64 -7.74 8.59 17.91
C MET A 64 -7.10 8.70 16.52
N PHE A 65 -7.46 7.81 15.59
CA PHE A 65 -6.86 7.73 14.26
C PHE A 65 -7.71 8.45 13.22
N LYS A 66 -7.07 9.25 12.37
CA LYS A 66 -7.75 9.99 11.29
C LYS A 66 -7.08 9.76 9.96
N GLY A 67 -7.86 9.35 8.96
CA GLY A 67 -7.41 9.35 7.57
C GLY A 67 -7.07 10.77 7.13
N THR A 68 -5.99 10.92 6.36
CA THR A 68 -5.51 12.23 5.89
C THR A 68 -5.99 12.58 4.48
N VAL A 69 -6.75 11.71 3.84
CA VAL A 69 -7.21 11.84 2.45
C VAL A 69 -8.72 11.85 2.40
N GLU A 70 -9.27 12.83 1.66
CA GLU A 70 -10.71 12.92 1.41
C GLU A 70 -11.25 11.64 0.77
N PRO A 71 -12.48 11.20 1.11
CA PRO A 71 -13.02 9.90 0.70
C PRO A 71 -12.97 9.64 -0.81
N GLU A 72 -13.21 10.65 -1.63
CA GLU A 72 -13.21 10.54 -3.10
C GLU A 72 -11.82 10.31 -3.71
N PHE A 73 -10.74 10.61 -2.96
CA PHE A 73 -9.35 10.46 -3.41
C PHE A 73 -8.61 9.33 -2.69
N ARG A 74 -9.29 8.50 -1.89
CA ARG A 74 -8.70 7.41 -1.12
C ARG A 74 -8.09 6.33 -2.00
N SER A 75 -6.81 6.02 -1.75
CA SER A 75 -6.13 4.90 -2.40
C SER A 75 -6.57 3.56 -1.81
N LEU A 76 -6.73 2.55 -2.67
CA LEU A 76 -6.95 1.16 -2.24
C LEU A 76 -5.66 0.43 -1.82
N MET A 77 -4.49 1.08 -1.98
CA MET A 77 -3.17 0.46 -1.78
C MET A 77 -2.39 1.06 -0.61
N ASN A 78 -2.34 2.40 -0.54
CA ASN A 78 -1.63 3.14 0.50
C ASN A 78 -2.63 3.99 1.26
N ILE A 79 -2.81 3.68 2.52
CA ILE A 79 -3.78 4.32 3.41
C ILE A 79 -3.00 5.15 4.43
N PRO A 80 -2.82 6.47 4.21
CA PRO A 80 -2.18 7.34 5.17
C PRO A 80 -3.15 7.78 6.25
N PHE A 81 -2.66 7.86 7.49
CA PHE A 81 -3.43 8.30 8.65
C PHE A 81 -2.52 8.85 9.74
N VAL A 82 -3.08 9.52 10.73
CA VAL A 82 -2.37 10.15 11.85
C VAL A 82 -3.14 9.96 13.14
N THR A 83 -2.46 10.12 14.28
CA THR A 83 -3.10 10.16 15.60
C THR A 83 -3.34 11.59 16.12
N GLY A 84 -2.81 12.60 15.42
CA GLY A 84 -2.89 14.01 15.83
C GLY A 84 -1.68 14.47 16.65
N SER A 85 -0.75 13.59 17.05
CA SER A 85 0.54 13.93 17.67
C SER A 85 1.66 13.07 17.11
N ALA A 86 2.82 13.67 16.86
CA ALA A 86 3.98 12.98 16.33
C ALA A 86 4.55 11.93 17.32
N GLU A 87 4.41 12.21 18.61
CA GLU A 87 4.85 11.32 19.69
C GLU A 87 3.99 10.06 19.69
N LEU A 88 2.68 10.19 19.59
CA LEU A 88 1.75 9.06 19.56
C LEU A 88 1.87 8.28 18.24
N ASP A 89 2.09 8.95 17.11
CA ASP A 89 2.42 8.27 15.84
C ASP A 89 3.67 7.38 15.99
N ALA A 90 4.71 7.89 16.67
CA ALA A 90 5.93 7.12 16.90
C ALA A 90 5.70 5.92 17.86
N GLU A 91 4.84 6.08 18.85
CA GLU A 91 4.43 5.00 19.75
C GLU A 91 3.68 3.90 19.02
N VAL A 92 2.71 4.26 18.17
CA VAL A 92 2.00 3.30 17.31
C VAL A 92 2.96 2.55 16.40
N VAL A 93 3.94 3.23 15.77
CA VAL A 93 4.96 2.58 14.93
C VAL A 93 5.77 1.58 15.74
N ALA A 94 6.17 1.92 16.97
CA ALA A 94 6.94 1.02 17.84
C ALA A 94 6.11 -0.19 18.26
N ALA A 95 4.85 0.04 18.68
CA ALA A 95 3.93 -1.01 19.13
C ALA A 95 3.57 -1.98 17.99
N THR A 96 3.23 -1.46 16.80
CA THR A 96 2.94 -2.28 15.62
C THR A 96 4.14 -3.11 15.21
N LYS A 97 5.35 -2.53 15.22
CA LYS A 97 6.58 -3.26 14.91
C LYS A 97 6.84 -4.38 15.91
N ALA A 98 6.65 -4.13 17.20
CA ALA A 98 6.78 -5.16 18.25
C ALA A 98 5.77 -6.30 18.10
N ALA A 99 4.59 -6.02 17.53
CA ALA A 99 3.56 -7.00 17.22
C ALA A 99 3.74 -7.70 15.86
N GLY A 100 4.83 -7.41 15.12
CA GLY A 100 5.14 -8.07 13.84
C GLY A 100 4.59 -7.34 12.59
N TYR A 101 4.04 -6.14 12.75
CA TYR A 101 3.61 -5.30 11.61
C TYR A 101 4.74 -4.33 11.23
N ASP A 102 5.39 -4.56 10.12
CA ASP A 102 6.47 -3.70 9.63
C ASP A 102 5.99 -2.57 8.71
N ASN A 103 6.79 -1.50 8.64
CA ASN A 103 6.67 -0.41 7.68
C ASN A 103 5.38 0.44 7.79
N LEU A 104 4.78 0.57 8.98
CA LEU A 104 3.63 1.46 9.20
C LEU A 104 4.02 2.94 9.30
N LYS A 105 5.31 3.28 9.46
CA LYS A 105 5.74 4.67 9.46
C LYS A 105 5.38 5.35 8.13
N GLY A 106 4.79 6.54 8.21
CA GLY A 106 4.44 7.34 7.04
C GLY A 106 5.65 7.76 6.20
N HIS A 107 5.37 8.28 4.99
CA HIS A 107 6.43 8.73 4.10
C HIS A 107 7.20 9.90 4.72
N LYS A 108 8.52 9.94 4.53
CA LYS A 108 9.42 10.95 5.12
C LYS A 108 9.03 12.40 4.84
N SER A 109 8.31 12.67 3.75
CA SER A 109 7.85 14.01 3.36
C SER A 109 6.48 14.39 3.95
N VAL A 110 5.72 13.42 4.47
CA VAL A 110 4.35 13.63 4.95
C VAL A 110 4.26 13.37 6.46
N GLY A 111 5.03 12.42 6.97
CA GLY A 111 4.95 11.98 8.37
C GLY A 111 3.77 11.02 8.62
N GLY A 112 3.35 10.92 9.88
CA GLY A 112 2.24 10.09 10.29
C GLY A 112 2.48 8.59 10.12
N LEU A 113 1.42 7.90 9.81
CA LEU A 113 1.32 6.45 9.63
C LEU A 113 0.84 6.10 8.22
N ARG A 114 1.15 4.90 7.75
CA ARG A 114 0.70 4.42 6.45
C ARG A 114 0.53 2.90 6.45
N ALA A 115 -0.67 2.42 6.24
CA ALA A 115 -0.90 1.02 5.92
C ALA A 115 -0.73 0.79 4.41
N SER A 116 0.14 -0.16 4.02
CA SER A 116 0.39 -0.53 2.62
C SER A 116 -0.19 -1.92 2.36
N VAL A 117 -1.40 -1.96 1.78
CA VAL A 117 -2.18 -3.19 1.56
C VAL A 117 -2.20 -3.59 0.08
N TYR A 118 -1.01 -3.77 -0.50
CA TYR A 118 -0.85 -4.08 -1.92
C TYR A 118 -1.56 -5.39 -2.34
N ASN A 119 -1.57 -5.67 -3.66
CA ASN A 119 -2.27 -6.82 -4.24
C ASN A 119 -1.97 -8.16 -3.57
N ALA A 120 -0.71 -8.38 -3.17
CA ALA A 120 -0.28 -9.63 -2.54
C ALA A 120 -0.66 -9.75 -1.05
N MET A 121 -1.08 -8.64 -0.39
CA MET A 121 -1.52 -8.68 0.99
C MET A 121 -2.86 -9.42 1.09
N PRO A 122 -2.98 -10.50 1.87
CA PRO A 122 -4.26 -11.15 2.12
C PRO A 122 -5.17 -10.27 2.99
N ILE A 123 -6.48 -10.51 2.93
CA ILE A 123 -7.45 -9.71 3.69
C ILE A 123 -7.24 -9.85 5.19
N GLU A 124 -6.85 -11.03 5.64
CA GLU A 124 -6.56 -11.35 7.04
C GLU A 124 -5.47 -10.45 7.63
N GLY A 125 -4.50 -10.02 6.80
CA GLY A 125 -3.48 -9.06 7.23
C GLY A 125 -4.05 -7.66 7.47
N ALA A 126 -5.01 -7.23 6.68
CA ALA A 126 -5.71 -5.95 6.90
C ALA A 126 -6.64 -6.02 8.12
N GLU A 127 -7.35 -7.15 8.30
CA GLU A 127 -8.21 -7.40 9.45
C GLU A 127 -7.41 -7.43 10.75
N ALA A 128 -6.29 -8.16 10.78
CA ALA A 128 -5.41 -8.22 11.94
C ALA A 128 -4.85 -6.84 12.32
N LEU A 129 -4.46 -6.03 11.34
CA LEU A 129 -4.03 -4.66 11.60
C LEU A 129 -5.18 -3.81 12.14
N GLY A 130 -6.37 -3.91 11.57
CA GLY A 130 -7.55 -3.19 12.04
C GLY A 130 -7.90 -3.50 13.49
N GLU A 131 -7.87 -4.78 13.87
CA GLU A 131 -8.12 -5.21 15.26
C GLU A 131 -7.00 -4.74 16.22
N PHE A 132 -5.74 -4.78 15.77
CA PHE A 132 -4.62 -4.26 16.56
C PHE A 132 -4.82 -2.76 16.86
N LEU A 133 -5.15 -1.96 15.85
CA LEU A 133 -5.35 -0.50 16.02
C LEU A 133 -6.56 -0.19 16.92
N LYS A 134 -7.66 -0.93 16.81
CA LYS A 134 -8.82 -0.82 17.73
C LYS A 134 -8.42 -1.10 19.18
N LYS A 135 -7.65 -2.16 19.40
CA LYS A 135 -7.17 -2.50 20.75
C LYS A 135 -6.24 -1.41 21.29
N PHE A 136 -5.30 -0.93 20.48
CA PHE A 136 -4.41 0.16 20.84
C PHE A 136 -5.18 1.41 21.25
N GLU A 137 -6.19 1.82 20.45
CA GLU A 137 -7.07 2.96 20.79
C GLU A 137 -7.78 2.76 22.13
N ALA A 138 -8.36 1.57 22.36
CA ALA A 138 -9.09 1.28 23.60
C ALA A 138 -8.18 1.33 24.85
N GLU A 139 -6.91 0.99 24.72
CA GLU A 139 -5.92 1.04 25.81
C GLU A 139 -5.47 2.49 26.12
N HIS A 140 -5.54 3.40 25.15
CA HIS A 140 -5.07 4.79 25.26
C HIS A 140 -6.18 5.84 25.38
N THR A 141 -7.45 5.44 25.29
CA THR A 141 -8.63 6.35 25.37
C THR A 141 -9.35 6.20 26.72
N LYS A 142 -8.61 6.17 27.81
CA LYS A 142 -9.19 6.16 29.18
C LYS A 142 -9.44 7.58 29.69
#